data_3cba39b2bf5a66103a7f75d5d8acd6bf
#
_entry.id   3cba39b2bf5a66103a7f75d5d8acd6bf
#
_cell.length_a   1.000
_cell.length_b   1.000
_cell.length_c   1.000
_cell.angle_alpha   90.00
_cell.angle_beta   90.00
_cell.angle_gamma   90.00
#
_symmetry.space_group_name_H-M   'P 1'
#
loop_
_entity.id
_entity.type
_entity.pdbx_description
1 polymer ?
#
loop_
_entity_poly.entity_id
_entity_poly.type
_entity_poly.pdbx_seq_one_letter_code
_entity_poly.pdbx_strand_id
1 'polypeptide(L)'
;MQVSTDGLIIMEKSISESDKLVTILTRKFGIIRAFAKGVKSVKNKNFSSVQLFCYSDFIIFKGRSKYIINESNCKKSFWNLRCDIEKLALAQYFCDLILNLVAEEQRHTEDILRLILNSLHYLAENKISNKLLKSVFEMRILALSGYMPNLVSCSCCEESENKSFYFIPEINGIVCDDCVKNYSFAKFKLTSSVLYALRYTIYSEFNRMFAFDLKQQSQAELSAITEAYLLRCVEKNLKTLDFYKQLVVN
;
A
#
# COMPACT_ATOMS: atom_id res chain seq x y z
N MET A 1 -30.48 -5.11 -2.05
CA MET A 1 -29.96 -6.37 -1.46
C MET A 1 -29.05 -6.02 -0.31
N GLN A 2 -29.11 -6.75 0.79
CA GLN A 2 -28.22 -6.57 1.94
C GLN A 2 -27.02 -7.52 1.83
N VAL A 3 -25.81 -7.03 2.08
CA VAL A 3 -24.57 -7.79 2.02
C VAL A 3 -23.73 -7.55 3.27
N SER A 4 -22.93 -8.55 3.65
CA SER A 4 -22.01 -8.48 4.77
C SER A 4 -20.57 -8.66 4.32
N THR A 5 -19.68 -7.80 4.78
CA THR A 5 -18.23 -7.85 4.54
C THR A 5 -17.48 -7.14 5.65
N ASP A 6 -16.22 -7.46 5.82
CA ASP A 6 -15.28 -6.67 6.59
C ASP A 6 -14.43 -5.78 5.65
N GLY A 7 -13.89 -4.70 6.18
CA GLY A 7 -13.07 -3.78 5.39
C GLY A 7 -12.45 -2.66 6.22
N LEU A 8 -11.50 -1.98 5.59
CA LEU A 8 -10.80 -0.82 6.15
C LEU A 8 -11.31 0.47 5.52
N ILE A 9 -11.63 1.47 6.32
CA ILE A 9 -11.92 2.82 5.84
C ILE A 9 -10.61 3.46 5.36
N ILE A 10 -10.48 3.69 4.05
CA ILE A 10 -9.27 4.26 3.42
C ILE A 10 -9.44 5.72 3.00
N MET A 11 -10.68 6.22 2.93
CA MET A 11 -10.97 7.64 2.69
C MET A 11 -12.34 7.99 3.29
N GLU A 12 -12.47 9.22 3.78
CA GLU A 12 -13.75 9.78 4.22
C GLU A 12 -13.95 11.19 3.68
N LYS A 13 -15.18 11.51 3.29
CA LYS A 13 -15.58 12.84 2.83
C LYS A 13 -16.89 13.24 3.49
N SER A 14 -16.95 14.43 4.06
CA SER A 14 -18.21 15.04 4.52
C SER A 14 -19.06 15.43 3.33
N ILE A 15 -20.33 15.03 3.31
CA ILE A 15 -21.29 15.35 2.24
C ILE A 15 -22.46 16.21 2.70
N SER A 16 -22.77 16.21 4.01
CA SER A 16 -23.73 17.09 4.65
C SER A 16 -23.32 17.39 6.08
N GLU A 17 -24.15 18.10 6.85
CA GLU A 17 -23.92 18.36 8.27
C GLU A 17 -23.86 17.07 9.11
N SER A 18 -24.58 16.02 8.73
CA SER A 18 -24.70 14.77 9.46
C SER A 18 -24.03 13.57 8.81
N ASP A 19 -23.80 13.60 7.49
CA ASP A 19 -23.47 12.42 6.71
C ASP A 19 -22.04 12.45 6.18
N LYS A 20 -21.47 11.25 5.97
CA LYS A 20 -20.20 11.05 5.29
C LYS A 20 -20.37 10.10 4.09
N LEU A 21 -19.55 10.30 3.07
CA LEU A 21 -19.24 9.30 2.06
C LEU A 21 -17.89 8.68 2.46
N VAL A 22 -17.87 7.37 2.66
CA VAL A 22 -16.65 6.65 3.02
C VAL A 22 -16.25 5.70 1.89
N THR A 23 -14.94 5.63 1.65
CA THR A 23 -14.37 4.64 0.74
C THR A 23 -13.78 3.50 1.58
N ILE A 24 -14.22 2.31 1.30
CA ILE A 24 -13.91 1.10 2.06
C ILE A 24 -13.15 0.14 1.15
N LEU A 25 -11.96 -0.28 1.54
CA LEU A 25 -11.32 -1.46 0.97
C LEU A 25 -11.91 -2.67 1.68
N THR A 26 -12.78 -3.40 0.99
CA THR A 26 -13.47 -4.57 1.55
C THR A 26 -12.78 -5.87 1.14
N ARG A 27 -13.01 -6.92 1.93
CA ARG A 27 -12.52 -8.27 1.58
C ARG A 27 -13.20 -8.86 0.35
N LYS A 28 -14.52 -8.65 0.24
CA LYS A 28 -15.35 -9.37 -0.75
C LYS A 28 -15.63 -8.58 -2.02
N PHE A 29 -15.71 -7.26 -1.92
CA PHE A 29 -16.24 -6.41 -3.00
C PHE A 29 -15.21 -5.37 -3.49
N GLY A 30 -13.93 -5.52 -3.12
CA GLY A 30 -12.91 -4.54 -3.49
C GLY A 30 -13.13 -3.18 -2.85
N ILE A 31 -12.81 -2.14 -3.57
CA ILE A 31 -13.04 -0.76 -3.15
C ILE A 31 -14.49 -0.38 -3.45
N ILE A 32 -15.23 0.01 -2.43
CA ILE A 32 -16.59 0.52 -2.55
C ILE A 32 -16.72 1.91 -1.91
N ARG A 33 -17.63 2.73 -2.44
CA ARG A 33 -18.02 4.01 -1.84
C ARG A 33 -19.40 3.88 -1.23
N ALA A 34 -19.51 4.07 0.08
CA ALA A 34 -20.73 3.88 0.82
C ALA A 34 -21.14 5.15 1.59
N PHE A 35 -22.44 5.44 1.56
CA PHE A 35 -23.03 6.49 2.38
C PHE A 35 -23.18 6.02 3.82
N ALA A 36 -22.69 6.83 4.74
CA ALA A 36 -22.81 6.64 6.18
C ALA A 36 -23.67 7.79 6.75
N LYS A 37 -24.96 7.50 6.98
CA LYS A 37 -25.96 8.49 7.38
C LYS A 37 -25.89 8.80 8.87
N GLY A 38 -25.97 10.09 9.23
CA GLY A 38 -26.01 10.57 10.60
C GLY A 38 -24.73 10.29 11.42
N VAL A 39 -23.64 9.88 10.77
CA VAL A 39 -22.42 9.38 11.46
C VAL A 39 -21.51 10.48 11.99
N LYS A 40 -21.85 11.76 11.83
CA LYS A 40 -21.13 12.84 12.48
C LYS A 40 -21.59 13.05 13.93
N SER A 41 -22.75 12.51 14.30
CA SER A 41 -23.22 12.50 15.68
C SER A 41 -22.54 11.39 16.49
N VAL A 42 -21.95 11.73 17.62
CA VAL A 42 -21.32 10.78 18.56
C VAL A 42 -22.33 9.74 19.07
N LYS A 43 -23.62 10.08 19.08
CA LYS A 43 -24.71 9.17 19.48
C LYS A 43 -25.03 8.11 18.43
N ASN A 44 -24.54 8.26 17.20
CA ASN A 44 -24.78 7.27 16.12
C ASN A 44 -23.95 6.00 16.40
N LYS A 45 -24.60 4.85 16.35
CA LYS A 45 -23.97 3.53 16.59
C LYS A 45 -22.78 3.24 15.65
N ASN A 46 -22.79 3.82 14.45
CA ASN A 46 -21.74 3.63 13.46
C ASN A 46 -20.62 4.68 13.54
N PHE A 47 -20.68 5.66 14.48
CA PHE A 47 -19.74 6.79 14.55
C PHE A 47 -18.27 6.34 14.59
N SER A 48 -17.91 5.44 15.48
CA SER A 48 -16.52 5.00 15.68
C SER A 48 -16.02 4.07 14.55
N SER A 49 -16.91 3.25 14.00
CA SER A 49 -16.58 2.20 13.05
C SER A 49 -16.39 2.69 11.59
N VAL A 50 -16.80 3.93 11.29
CA VAL A 50 -16.66 4.55 9.95
C VAL A 50 -15.59 5.65 9.91
N GLN A 51 -14.73 5.75 10.91
CA GLN A 51 -13.62 6.71 10.89
C GLN A 51 -12.47 6.20 10.03
N LEU A 52 -11.69 7.13 9.47
CA LEU A 52 -10.48 6.80 8.69
C LEU A 52 -9.55 5.88 9.50
N PHE A 53 -9.00 4.85 8.87
CA PHE A 53 -8.17 3.79 9.43
C PHE A 53 -8.89 2.89 10.45
N CYS A 54 -10.23 2.84 10.42
CA CYS A 54 -10.98 1.86 11.17
C CYS A 54 -11.25 0.62 10.33
N TYR A 55 -10.84 -0.54 10.82
CA TYR A 55 -11.17 -1.85 10.27
C TYR A 55 -12.41 -2.38 10.98
N SER A 56 -13.48 -2.63 10.22
CA SER A 56 -14.82 -2.94 10.76
C SER A 56 -15.51 -4.04 9.98
N ASP A 57 -16.45 -4.70 10.64
CA ASP A 57 -17.49 -5.47 9.98
C ASP A 57 -18.61 -4.51 9.54
N PHE A 58 -19.13 -4.73 8.35
CA PHE A 58 -20.17 -3.90 7.75
C PHE A 58 -21.36 -4.74 7.29
N ILE A 59 -22.57 -4.26 7.56
CA ILE A 59 -23.81 -4.65 6.92
C ILE A 59 -24.22 -3.51 5.99
N ILE A 60 -24.18 -3.76 4.68
CA ILE A 60 -24.32 -2.75 3.64
C ILE A 60 -25.54 -3.06 2.78
N PHE A 61 -26.39 -2.08 2.55
CA PHE A 61 -27.41 -2.14 1.51
C PHE A 61 -26.78 -1.79 0.16
N LYS A 62 -26.80 -2.75 -0.77
CA LYS A 62 -26.38 -2.56 -2.16
C LYS A 62 -27.59 -2.19 -3.00
N GLY A 63 -27.73 -0.90 -3.35
CA GLY A 63 -28.69 -0.38 -4.31
C GLY A 63 -28.22 -0.58 -5.75
N ARG A 64 -28.92 0.00 -6.72
CA ARG A 64 -28.54 -0.04 -8.15
C ARG A 64 -27.25 0.74 -8.41
N SER A 65 -27.09 1.90 -7.80
CA SER A 65 -25.97 2.83 -8.05
C SER A 65 -25.23 3.29 -6.79
N LYS A 66 -25.57 2.80 -5.61
CA LYS A 66 -24.98 3.27 -4.35
C LYS A 66 -25.03 2.21 -3.25
N TYR A 67 -24.02 2.28 -2.40
CA TYR A 67 -23.94 1.51 -1.16
C TYR A 67 -24.33 2.39 0.02
N ILE A 68 -25.03 1.83 1.00
CA ILE A 68 -25.43 2.51 2.24
C ILE A 68 -25.06 1.61 3.41
N ILE A 69 -24.32 2.13 4.37
CA ILE A 69 -23.99 1.41 5.60
C ILE A 69 -25.22 1.41 6.50
N ASN A 70 -25.75 0.24 6.77
CA ASN A 70 -26.84 0.05 7.73
C ASN A 70 -26.28 -0.12 9.13
N GLU A 71 -25.28 -1.01 9.27
CA GLU A 71 -24.62 -1.30 10.53
C GLU A 71 -23.14 -1.51 10.32
N SER A 72 -22.36 -1.12 11.32
CA SER A 72 -20.94 -1.39 11.35
C SER A 72 -20.45 -1.61 12.78
N ASN A 73 -19.47 -2.49 12.91
CA ASN A 73 -18.85 -2.80 14.20
C ASN A 73 -17.32 -2.72 14.07
N CYS A 74 -16.69 -1.87 14.87
CA CYS A 74 -15.24 -1.69 14.83
C CYS A 74 -14.53 -2.93 15.40
N LYS A 75 -13.68 -3.56 14.58
CA LYS A 75 -12.75 -4.63 15.01
C LYS A 75 -11.43 -4.10 15.49
N LYS A 76 -10.88 -3.12 14.77
CA LYS A 76 -9.59 -2.50 15.12
C LYS A 76 -9.55 -1.08 14.60
N SER A 77 -9.20 -0.15 15.47
CA SER A 77 -8.93 1.24 15.09
C SER A 77 -7.43 1.53 15.18
N PHE A 78 -6.87 2.17 14.15
CA PHE A 78 -5.50 2.66 14.15
C PHE A 78 -5.48 4.16 14.49
N TRP A 79 -6.23 4.55 15.50
CA TRP A 79 -6.38 5.95 15.91
C TRP A 79 -5.07 6.63 16.28
N ASN A 80 -4.14 5.90 16.90
CA ASN A 80 -2.83 6.40 17.30
C ASN A 80 -1.98 6.93 16.16
N LEU A 81 -2.21 6.50 14.92
CA LEU A 81 -1.53 7.06 13.74
C LEU A 81 -1.83 8.54 13.53
N ARG A 82 -2.95 9.04 14.05
CA ARG A 82 -3.34 10.46 13.94
C ARG A 82 -2.59 11.37 14.91
N CYS A 83 -1.93 10.81 15.92
CA CYS A 83 -1.17 11.56 16.90
C CYS A 83 0.27 11.88 16.44
N ASP A 84 0.69 11.34 15.28
CA ASP A 84 2.02 11.49 14.72
C ASP A 84 1.88 11.86 13.24
N ILE A 85 2.35 13.05 12.86
CA ILE A 85 2.15 13.58 11.51
C ILE A 85 2.86 12.77 10.44
N GLU A 86 4.06 12.23 10.73
CA GLU A 86 4.81 11.39 9.80
C GLU A 86 4.08 10.07 9.56
N LYS A 87 3.61 9.41 10.62
CA LYS A 87 2.83 8.18 10.52
C LYS A 87 1.49 8.40 9.80
N LEU A 88 0.83 9.51 10.09
CA LEU A 88 -0.42 9.88 9.42
C LEU A 88 -0.19 10.05 7.92
N ALA A 89 0.86 10.79 7.52
CA ALA A 89 1.20 11.02 6.12
C ALA A 89 1.54 9.70 5.40
N LEU A 90 2.33 8.82 6.04
CA LEU A 90 2.68 7.52 5.45
C LEU A 90 1.46 6.60 5.33
N ALA A 91 0.57 6.57 6.32
CA ALA A 91 -0.68 5.81 6.26
C ALA A 91 -1.62 6.32 5.15
N GLN A 92 -1.72 7.64 4.99
CA GLN A 92 -2.48 8.26 3.89
C GLN A 92 -1.87 7.94 2.53
N TYR A 93 -0.54 7.94 2.42
CA TYR A 93 0.16 7.54 1.21
C TYR A 93 -0.15 6.07 0.83
N PHE A 94 -0.16 5.15 1.78
CA PHE A 94 -0.55 3.77 1.52
C PHE A 94 -1.99 3.65 1.01
N CYS A 95 -2.92 4.40 1.59
CA CYS A 95 -4.31 4.45 1.11
C CYS A 95 -4.41 5.03 -0.31
N ASP A 96 -3.63 6.06 -0.62
CA ASP A 96 -3.59 6.68 -1.95
C ASP A 96 -3.05 5.70 -3.00
N LEU A 97 -2.03 4.91 -2.69
CA LEU A 97 -1.54 3.85 -3.56
C LEU A 97 -2.62 2.81 -3.87
N ILE A 98 -3.37 2.38 -2.87
CA ILE A 98 -4.48 1.45 -3.07
C ILE A 98 -5.53 2.05 -4.01
N LEU A 99 -5.90 3.33 -3.82
CA LEU A 99 -6.88 4.03 -4.66
C LEU A 99 -6.41 4.20 -6.12
N ASN A 100 -5.11 4.23 -6.37
CA ASN A 100 -4.54 4.37 -7.71
C ASN A 100 -4.30 3.03 -8.42
N LEU A 101 -4.03 1.96 -7.67
CA LEU A 101 -3.62 0.67 -8.22
C LEU A 101 -4.74 -0.38 -8.23
N VAL A 102 -5.79 -0.18 -7.44
CA VAL A 102 -6.88 -1.16 -7.29
C VAL A 102 -8.15 -0.58 -7.88
N ALA A 103 -8.77 -1.29 -8.81
CA ALA A 103 -10.02 -0.83 -9.42
C ALA A 103 -11.21 -0.92 -8.43
N GLU A 104 -12.19 -0.03 -8.60
CA GLU A 104 -13.44 -0.11 -7.85
C GLU A 104 -14.15 -1.42 -8.16
N GLU A 105 -14.76 -2.03 -7.15
CA GLU A 105 -15.46 -3.32 -7.22
C GLU A 105 -14.60 -4.50 -7.74
N GLN A 106 -13.27 -4.37 -7.73
CA GLN A 106 -12.35 -5.46 -8.05
C GLN A 106 -12.52 -6.60 -7.04
N ARG A 107 -12.67 -7.83 -7.53
CA ARG A 107 -12.71 -9.01 -6.67
C ARG A 107 -11.30 -9.44 -6.23
N HIS A 108 -11.23 -10.30 -5.21
CA HIS A 108 -9.96 -10.87 -4.70
C HIS A 108 -8.98 -9.82 -4.14
N THR A 109 -9.48 -8.88 -3.35
CA THR A 109 -8.69 -7.85 -2.68
C THR A 109 -8.25 -8.25 -1.25
N GLU A 110 -8.40 -9.52 -0.89
CA GLU A 110 -8.06 -10.02 0.44
C GLU A 110 -6.59 -9.79 0.79
N ASP A 111 -5.68 -10.09 -0.14
CA ASP A 111 -4.25 -9.90 0.07
C ASP A 111 -3.88 -8.42 0.18
N ILE A 112 -4.54 -7.55 -0.56
CA ILE A 112 -4.34 -6.09 -0.47
C ILE A 112 -4.85 -5.57 0.88
N LEU A 113 -6.02 -6.04 1.33
CA LEU A 113 -6.55 -5.71 2.66
C LEU A 113 -5.60 -6.21 3.76
N ARG A 114 -5.07 -7.41 3.63
CA ARG A 114 -4.09 -7.98 4.57
C ARG A 114 -2.79 -7.17 4.58
N LEU A 115 -2.30 -6.75 3.41
CA LEU A 115 -1.11 -5.92 3.29
C LEU A 115 -1.26 -4.61 4.05
N ILE A 116 -2.33 -3.85 3.79
CA ILE A 116 -2.53 -2.56 4.45
C ILE A 116 -2.74 -2.71 5.96
N LEU A 117 -3.52 -3.69 6.42
CA LEU A 117 -3.77 -3.92 7.84
C LEU A 117 -2.48 -4.25 8.60
N ASN A 118 -1.61 -5.09 8.03
CA ASN A 118 -0.31 -5.39 8.59
C ASN A 118 0.60 -4.16 8.59
N SER A 119 0.64 -3.41 7.49
CA SER A 119 1.46 -2.20 7.37
C SER A 119 1.05 -1.13 8.39
N LEU A 120 -0.25 -0.88 8.56
CA LEU A 120 -0.74 0.04 9.58
C LEU A 120 -0.42 -0.45 11.00
N HIS A 121 -0.45 -1.76 11.24
CA HIS A 121 -0.05 -2.32 12.53
C HIS A 121 1.45 -2.10 12.82
N TYR A 122 2.32 -2.40 11.85
CA TYR A 122 3.77 -2.19 12.01
C TYR A 122 4.10 -0.71 12.19
N LEU A 123 3.42 0.17 11.45
CA LEU A 123 3.55 1.62 11.56
C LEU A 123 3.12 2.14 12.95
N ALA A 124 1.98 1.67 13.45
CA ALA A 124 1.44 2.06 14.74
C ALA A 124 2.35 1.65 15.90
N GLU A 125 2.96 0.47 15.82
CA GLU A 125 3.80 -0.13 16.86
C GLU A 125 5.30 0.20 16.73
N ASN A 126 5.73 0.97 15.70
CA ASN A 126 7.14 1.26 15.41
C ASN A 126 8.03 0.00 15.31
N LYS A 127 7.51 -1.08 14.74
CA LYS A 127 8.22 -2.38 14.69
C LYS A 127 9.41 -2.39 13.73
N ILE A 128 9.35 -1.57 12.68
CA ILE A 128 10.43 -1.36 11.69
C ILE A 128 10.49 0.11 11.31
N SER A 129 11.57 0.54 10.66
CA SER A 129 11.69 1.92 10.20
C SER A 129 10.62 2.27 9.17
N ASN A 130 10.11 3.51 9.21
CA ASN A 130 9.12 3.99 8.24
C ASN A 130 9.62 3.88 6.80
N LYS A 131 10.92 4.07 6.57
CA LYS A 131 11.56 3.93 5.25
C LYS A 131 11.51 2.49 4.73
N LEU A 132 11.83 1.51 5.57
CA LEU A 132 11.76 0.09 5.21
C LEU A 132 10.31 -0.34 4.99
N LEU A 133 9.40 0.08 5.88
CA LEU A 133 7.97 -0.20 5.76
C LEU A 133 7.39 0.33 4.45
N LYS A 134 7.74 1.58 4.08
CA LYS A 134 7.36 2.20 2.80
C LYS A 134 7.80 1.33 1.62
N SER A 135 9.09 0.96 1.59
CA SER A 135 9.66 0.18 0.48
C SER A 135 9.00 -1.20 0.34
N VAL A 136 8.76 -1.89 1.45
CA VAL A 136 8.07 -3.19 1.44
C VAL A 136 6.64 -3.04 0.94
N PHE A 137 5.92 -2.01 1.40
CA PHE A 137 4.55 -1.76 0.95
C PHE A 137 4.49 -1.46 -0.55
N GLU A 138 5.34 -0.58 -1.06
CA GLU A 138 5.41 -0.19 -2.48
C GLU A 138 5.63 -1.41 -3.38
N MET A 139 6.63 -2.22 -3.09
CA MET A 139 6.92 -3.41 -3.91
C MET A 139 5.82 -4.45 -3.83
N ARG A 140 5.24 -4.65 -2.65
CA ARG A 140 4.20 -5.67 -2.46
C ARG A 140 2.88 -5.28 -3.11
N ILE A 141 2.47 -4.02 -2.98
CA ILE A 141 1.24 -3.54 -3.64
C ILE A 141 1.37 -3.59 -5.17
N LEU A 142 2.53 -3.22 -5.72
CA LEU A 142 2.79 -3.34 -7.15
C LEU A 142 2.69 -4.80 -7.61
N ALA A 143 3.34 -5.73 -6.90
CA ALA A 143 3.28 -7.15 -7.24
C ALA A 143 1.84 -7.70 -7.20
N LEU A 144 1.05 -7.32 -6.20
CA LEU A 144 -0.36 -7.72 -6.06
C LEU A 144 -1.28 -7.06 -7.12
N SER A 145 -0.86 -5.93 -7.67
CA SER A 145 -1.60 -5.20 -8.72
C SER A 145 -1.16 -5.57 -10.14
N GLY A 146 -0.32 -6.60 -10.30
CA GLY A 146 0.11 -7.09 -11.61
C GLY A 146 1.41 -6.48 -12.15
N TYR A 147 2.07 -5.62 -11.37
CA TYR A 147 3.37 -5.00 -11.70
C TYR A 147 4.52 -5.73 -10.99
N MET A 148 4.55 -7.06 -11.05
CA MET A 148 5.63 -7.85 -10.44
C MET A 148 6.89 -7.76 -11.31
N PRO A 149 8.03 -7.23 -10.80
CA PRO A 149 9.26 -7.18 -11.58
C PRO A 149 9.94 -8.55 -11.66
N ASN A 150 10.69 -8.78 -12.73
CA ASN A 150 11.60 -9.93 -12.82
C ASN A 150 12.85 -9.66 -11.96
N LEU A 151 12.97 -10.37 -10.86
CA LEU A 151 14.14 -10.31 -9.95
C LEU A 151 14.92 -11.64 -9.91
N VAL A 152 14.55 -12.63 -10.74
CA VAL A 152 15.14 -13.97 -10.69
C VAL A 152 16.43 -14.01 -11.50
N SER A 153 16.39 -13.53 -12.74
CA SER A 153 17.49 -13.59 -13.70
C SER A 153 17.59 -12.33 -14.52
N CYS A 154 18.71 -12.16 -15.24
CA CYS A 154 18.89 -11.08 -16.19
C CYS A 154 17.79 -11.10 -17.25
N SER A 155 17.08 -9.99 -17.45
CA SER A 155 16.00 -9.88 -18.44
C SER A 155 16.50 -9.94 -19.91
N CYS A 156 17.83 -9.97 -20.14
CA CYS A 156 18.42 -10.00 -21.45
C CYS A 156 19.05 -11.38 -21.80
N CYS A 157 19.89 -11.93 -20.91
CA CYS A 157 20.64 -13.15 -21.16
C CYS A 157 20.27 -14.31 -20.23
N GLU A 158 19.25 -14.12 -19.37
CA GLU A 158 18.74 -15.10 -18.40
C GLU A 158 19.75 -15.57 -17.33
N GLU A 159 20.94 -14.98 -17.27
CA GLU A 159 21.94 -15.26 -16.25
C GLU A 159 21.39 -14.95 -14.86
N SER A 160 21.55 -15.86 -13.92
CA SER A 160 21.00 -15.74 -12.56
C SER A 160 22.04 -15.73 -11.44
N GLU A 161 23.29 -16.15 -11.73
CA GLU A 161 24.33 -16.37 -10.72
C GLU A 161 25.63 -15.63 -11.05
N ASN A 162 26.46 -15.44 -10.03
CA ASN A 162 27.84 -14.94 -10.11
C ASN A 162 28.05 -13.58 -10.80
N LYS A 163 26.99 -12.74 -10.92
CA LYS A 163 27.08 -11.41 -11.54
C LYS A 163 26.52 -10.31 -10.66
N SER A 164 27.03 -9.10 -10.88
CA SER A 164 26.39 -7.90 -10.37
C SER A 164 25.13 -7.61 -11.18
N PHE A 165 24.08 -7.17 -10.54
CA PHE A 165 22.82 -6.83 -11.19
C PHE A 165 22.50 -5.34 -11.02
N TYR A 166 21.76 -4.83 -12.01
CA TYR A 166 21.16 -3.49 -11.99
C TYR A 166 19.66 -3.63 -12.15
N PHE A 167 18.90 -2.91 -11.34
CA PHE A 167 17.47 -2.76 -11.53
C PHE A 167 17.18 -1.62 -12.50
N ILE A 168 16.33 -1.87 -13.48
CA ILE A 168 15.89 -0.88 -14.48
C ILE A 168 14.37 -0.82 -14.46
N PRO A 169 13.77 0.26 -13.93
CA PRO A 169 12.31 0.40 -13.84
C PRO A 169 11.59 0.21 -15.18
N GLU A 170 12.15 0.72 -16.26
CA GLU A 170 11.55 0.73 -17.60
C GLU A 170 11.37 -0.68 -18.20
N ILE A 171 12.19 -1.63 -17.80
CA ILE A 171 12.09 -3.01 -18.26
C ILE A 171 11.43 -3.94 -17.24
N ASN A 172 10.97 -3.39 -16.11
CA ASN A 172 10.36 -4.13 -15.02
C ASN A 172 11.24 -5.29 -14.49
N GLY A 173 12.55 -5.08 -14.34
CA GLY A 173 13.40 -6.17 -13.94
C GLY A 173 14.87 -5.83 -13.75
N ILE A 174 15.68 -6.89 -13.60
CA ILE A 174 17.13 -6.79 -13.43
C ILE A 174 17.89 -7.18 -14.69
N VAL A 175 19.06 -6.58 -14.86
CA VAL A 175 20.04 -6.94 -15.90
C VAL A 175 21.42 -7.10 -15.28
N CYS A 176 22.23 -8.01 -15.82
CA CYS A 176 23.59 -8.21 -15.37
C CYS A 176 24.52 -7.09 -15.86
N ASP A 177 25.73 -7.01 -15.28
CA ASP A 177 26.76 -6.02 -15.61
C ASP A 177 27.25 -6.07 -17.06
N ASP A 178 27.17 -7.21 -17.74
CA ASP A 178 27.49 -7.30 -19.17
C ASP A 178 26.38 -6.68 -20.05
N CYS A 179 25.13 -6.98 -19.73
CA CYS A 179 23.97 -6.55 -20.52
C CYS A 179 23.53 -5.10 -20.25
N VAL A 180 23.86 -4.55 -19.08
CA VAL A 180 23.41 -3.19 -18.67
C VAL A 180 23.90 -2.08 -19.59
N LYS A 181 24.98 -2.32 -20.33
CA LYS A 181 25.58 -1.38 -21.30
C LYS A 181 24.64 -1.10 -22.47
N ASN A 182 23.73 -2.03 -22.78
CA ASN A 182 22.78 -1.93 -23.88
C ASN A 182 21.56 -1.02 -23.56
N TYR A 183 21.48 -0.52 -22.34
CA TYR A 183 20.34 0.28 -21.88
C TYR A 183 20.79 1.71 -21.55
N SER A 184 20.08 2.69 -22.08
CA SER A 184 20.25 4.12 -21.80
C SER A 184 19.39 4.64 -20.65
N PHE A 185 18.48 3.82 -20.11
CA PHE A 185 17.57 4.18 -19.03
C PHE A 185 18.27 4.40 -17.70
N ALA A 186 17.54 5.01 -16.76
CA ALA A 186 17.97 5.08 -15.37
C ALA A 186 18.16 3.66 -14.80
N LYS A 187 19.25 3.45 -14.09
CA LYS A 187 19.65 2.14 -13.59
C LYS A 187 20.20 2.24 -12.17
N PHE A 188 19.79 1.31 -11.35
CA PHE A 188 20.21 1.21 -9.95
C PHE A 188 21.07 -0.03 -9.77
N LYS A 189 22.36 0.17 -9.43
CA LYS A 189 23.25 -0.95 -9.11
C LYS A 189 22.75 -1.59 -7.82
N LEU A 190 22.57 -2.91 -7.83
CA LEU A 190 22.07 -3.67 -6.69
C LEU A 190 23.22 -4.22 -5.87
N THR A 191 23.24 -3.90 -4.57
CA THR A 191 24.01 -4.67 -3.61
C THR A 191 23.32 -6.01 -3.33
N SER A 192 24.07 -7.02 -2.90
CA SER A 192 23.50 -8.33 -2.56
C SER A 192 22.39 -8.23 -1.50
N SER A 193 22.54 -7.33 -0.53
CA SER A 193 21.53 -7.09 0.53
C SER A 193 20.24 -6.49 -0.05
N VAL A 194 20.34 -5.54 -0.98
CA VAL A 194 19.18 -4.90 -1.61
C VAL A 194 18.46 -5.85 -2.56
N LEU A 195 19.20 -6.62 -3.36
CA LEU A 195 18.61 -7.65 -4.21
C LEU A 195 17.89 -8.73 -3.38
N TYR A 196 18.51 -9.17 -2.29
CA TYR A 196 17.88 -10.11 -1.35
C TYR A 196 16.58 -9.49 -0.77
N ALA A 197 16.62 -8.24 -0.31
CA ALA A 197 15.45 -7.56 0.25
C ALA A 197 14.31 -7.43 -0.76
N LEU A 198 14.60 -7.06 -2.01
CA LEU A 198 13.60 -7.00 -3.09
C LEU A 198 12.95 -8.36 -3.34
N ARG A 199 13.76 -9.41 -3.46
CA ARG A 199 13.28 -10.79 -3.63
C ARG A 199 12.46 -11.24 -2.42
N TYR A 200 12.97 -11.01 -1.21
CA TYR A 200 12.29 -11.37 0.03
C TYR A 200 10.93 -10.67 0.14
N THR A 201 10.87 -9.37 -0.14
CA THR A 201 9.62 -8.61 -0.11
C THR A 201 8.55 -9.19 -1.02
N ILE A 202 8.92 -9.63 -2.23
CA ILE A 202 7.96 -10.13 -3.22
C ILE A 202 7.57 -11.58 -2.97
N TYR A 203 8.55 -12.45 -2.68
CA TYR A 203 8.34 -13.90 -2.67
C TYR A 203 8.05 -14.50 -1.30
N SER A 204 8.27 -13.75 -0.19
CA SER A 204 7.95 -14.26 1.14
C SER A 204 6.45 -14.34 1.40
N GLU A 205 6.08 -15.21 2.32
CA GLU A 205 4.71 -15.26 2.85
C GLU A 205 4.34 -13.97 3.59
N PHE A 206 3.05 -13.65 3.65
CA PHE A 206 2.54 -12.44 4.31
C PHE A 206 2.92 -12.29 5.78
N ASN A 207 3.08 -13.38 6.51
CA ASN A 207 3.49 -13.38 7.91
C ASN A 207 4.99 -13.09 8.11
N ARG A 208 5.78 -13.17 7.05
CA ARG A 208 7.24 -12.98 7.08
C ARG A 208 7.73 -11.75 6.32
N MET A 209 6.90 -11.10 5.49
CA MET A 209 7.35 -10.04 4.59
C MET A 209 8.04 -8.85 5.27
N PHE A 210 7.85 -8.66 6.58
CA PHE A 210 8.53 -7.65 7.41
C PHE A 210 9.61 -8.24 8.32
N ALA A 211 9.90 -9.56 8.23
CA ALA A 211 10.81 -10.25 9.14
C ALA A 211 12.27 -10.19 8.66
N PHE A 212 12.72 -9.03 8.21
CA PHE A 212 14.11 -8.77 7.89
C PHE A 212 14.50 -7.34 8.27
N ASP A 213 15.78 -7.10 8.41
CA ASP A 213 16.33 -5.77 8.67
C ASP A 213 17.46 -5.47 7.69
N LEU A 214 17.71 -4.19 7.47
CA LEU A 214 18.74 -3.66 6.59
C LEU A 214 19.49 -2.54 7.26
N LYS A 215 20.79 -2.42 6.98
CA LYS A 215 21.57 -1.25 7.35
C LYS A 215 20.96 0.02 6.72
N GLN A 216 21.09 1.15 7.40
CA GLN A 216 20.49 2.43 6.97
C GLN A 216 20.81 2.80 5.51
N GLN A 217 22.05 2.57 5.06
CA GLN A 217 22.44 2.79 3.66
C GLN A 217 21.63 1.91 2.69
N SER A 218 21.52 0.60 2.98
CA SER A 218 20.74 -0.32 2.13
C SER A 218 19.23 -0.02 2.15
N GLN A 219 18.71 0.51 3.27
CA GLN A 219 17.33 1.00 3.33
C GLN A 219 17.12 2.22 2.42
N ALA A 220 18.11 3.12 2.34
CA ALA A 220 18.04 4.28 1.44
C ALA A 220 18.09 3.86 -0.04
N GLU A 221 18.98 2.93 -0.39
CA GLU A 221 19.09 2.35 -1.73
C GLU A 221 17.77 1.64 -2.12
N LEU A 222 17.25 0.79 -1.24
CA LEU A 222 15.97 0.09 -1.46
C LEU A 222 14.83 1.10 -1.69
N SER A 223 14.73 2.13 -0.84
CA SER A 223 13.67 3.14 -0.93
C SER A 223 13.74 3.94 -2.24
N ALA A 224 14.94 4.26 -2.74
CA ALA A 224 15.10 4.94 -4.02
C ALA A 224 14.64 4.06 -5.20
N ILE A 225 14.96 2.77 -5.16
CA ILE A 225 14.57 1.81 -6.19
C ILE A 225 13.06 1.60 -6.21
N THR A 226 12.46 1.34 -5.04
CA THR A 226 11.02 1.05 -4.95
C THR A 226 10.18 2.25 -5.34
N GLU A 227 10.59 3.46 -4.94
CA GLU A 227 9.93 4.71 -5.32
C GLU A 227 10.04 4.98 -6.82
N ALA A 228 11.24 4.84 -7.42
CA ALA A 228 11.43 5.03 -8.86
C ALA A 228 10.56 4.05 -9.67
N TYR A 229 10.52 2.79 -9.25
CA TYR A 229 9.70 1.77 -9.89
C TYR A 229 8.20 2.05 -9.74
N LEU A 230 7.77 2.44 -8.55
CA LEU A 230 6.38 2.80 -8.28
C LEU A 230 5.92 3.97 -9.16
N LEU A 231 6.70 5.06 -9.20
CA LEU A 231 6.35 6.24 -10.00
C LEU A 231 6.28 5.92 -11.50
N ARG A 232 7.13 5.02 -11.98
CA ARG A 232 7.07 4.49 -13.35
C ARG A 232 5.77 3.72 -13.61
N CYS A 233 5.31 2.88 -12.66
CA CYS A 233 4.11 2.05 -12.83
C CYS A 233 2.81 2.86 -12.69
N VAL A 234 2.78 3.83 -11.78
CA VAL A 234 1.56 4.63 -11.50
C VAL A 234 1.35 5.73 -12.55
N GLU A 235 2.42 6.22 -13.19
CA GLU A 235 2.39 7.28 -14.21
C GLU A 235 1.67 8.57 -13.76
N LYS A 236 1.64 8.85 -12.45
CA LYS A 236 0.99 10.00 -11.84
C LYS A 236 1.85 10.62 -10.76
N ASN A 237 1.68 11.91 -10.55
CA ASN A 237 2.23 12.57 -9.36
C ASN A 237 1.37 12.25 -8.13
N LEU A 238 2.01 11.74 -7.07
CA LEU A 238 1.38 11.35 -5.82
C LEU A 238 1.64 12.44 -4.77
N LYS A 239 0.69 13.36 -4.62
CA LYS A 239 0.79 14.47 -3.64
C LYS A 239 1.01 13.99 -2.20
N THR A 240 0.49 12.82 -1.86
CA THR A 240 0.67 12.20 -0.53
C THR A 240 2.11 11.73 -0.32
N LEU A 241 2.79 11.26 -1.37
CA LEU A 241 4.22 10.94 -1.33
C LEU A 241 5.05 12.22 -1.16
N ASP A 242 4.75 13.27 -1.94
CA ASP A 242 5.46 14.55 -1.84
C ASP A 242 5.33 15.14 -0.44
N PHE A 243 4.13 15.11 0.14
CA PHE A 243 3.89 15.56 1.50
C PHE A 243 4.67 14.73 2.53
N TYR A 244 4.65 13.41 2.44
CA TYR A 244 5.43 12.54 3.32
C TYR A 244 6.93 12.85 3.24
N LYS A 245 7.47 13.02 2.03
CA LYS A 245 8.89 13.34 1.82
C LYS A 245 9.30 14.66 2.47
N GLN A 246 8.46 15.69 2.42
CA GLN A 246 8.71 16.98 3.08
C GLN A 246 8.84 16.85 4.60
N LEU A 247 8.11 15.91 5.23
CA LEU A 247 8.19 15.68 6.68
C LEU A 247 9.45 14.92 7.10
N VAL A 248 9.98 14.04 6.26
CA VAL A 248 11.14 13.19 6.58
C VAL A 248 12.48 13.90 6.32
N VAL A 249 12.50 14.93 5.47
CA VAL A 249 13.72 15.69 5.13
C VAL A 249 14.04 16.77 6.18
N ASN A 250 13.07 17.13 7.03
CA ASN A 250 13.24 18.06 8.16
C ASN A 250 13.56 17.31 9.45
#